data_1d87b1c5ae6c976c6aae7e9a1e022341
#
_entry.id   1d87b1c5ae6c976c6aae7e9a1e022341
#
_cell.length_a   1.000
_cell.length_b   1.000
_cell.length_c   1.000
_cell.angle_alpha   90.00
_cell.angle_beta   90.00
_cell.angle_gamma   90.00
#
_symmetry.space_group_name_H-M   'P 1'
#
loop_
_entity.id
_entity.type
_entity.pdbx_description
1 polymer ?
#
loop_
_entity_poly.entity_id
_entity_poly.type
_entity_poly.pdbx_seq_one_letter_code
_entity_poly.pdbx_strand_id
1 'polypeptide(L)'
;KYQKLSREAAEQAEQITANAMAAADKIRQDAEKSAEASIQRKEDQAAAKIKAMEAEVVAELRHRAAELATAAAAELIKEKLDQKAALSLVKSDIENIKKLG
;
A
#
# COMPACT_ATOMS: atom_id res chain seq x y z
N LYS A 1 4.93 -59.60 -45.56
CA LYS A 1 5.26 -59.51 -44.12
C LYS A 1 6.17 -58.32 -43.80
N TYR A 2 7.16 -58.09 -44.57
CA TYR A 2 8.11 -57.01 -44.34
C TYR A 2 7.50 -55.62 -44.52
N GLN A 3 6.67 -55.44 -45.54
CA GLN A 3 5.98 -54.19 -45.83
C GLN A 3 4.95 -53.85 -44.78
N LYS A 4 4.28 -54.87 -44.23
CA LYS A 4 3.27 -54.70 -43.20
C LYS A 4 3.89 -54.24 -41.88
N LEU A 5 5.01 -54.87 -41.49
CA LEU A 5 5.76 -54.49 -40.30
C LEU A 5 6.34 -53.08 -40.40
N SER A 6 6.86 -52.74 -41.60
CA SER A 6 7.37 -51.39 -41.88
C SER A 6 6.28 -50.33 -41.80
N ARG A 7 5.09 -50.62 -42.31
CA ARG A 7 3.92 -49.73 -42.24
C ARG A 7 3.48 -49.53 -40.80
N GLU A 8 3.38 -50.59 -40.03
CA GLU A 8 2.98 -50.57 -38.64
C GLU A 8 4.00 -49.75 -37.80
N ALA A 9 5.30 -49.93 -38.06
CA ALA A 9 6.32 -49.17 -37.38
C ALA A 9 6.23 -47.68 -37.71
N ALA A 10 5.97 -47.35 -39.00
CA ALA A 10 5.77 -45.96 -39.41
C ALA A 10 4.53 -45.35 -38.77
N GLU A 11 3.44 -46.08 -38.71
CA GLU A 11 2.21 -45.61 -38.05
C GLU A 11 2.40 -45.39 -36.55
N GLN A 12 3.13 -46.29 -35.87
CA GLN A 12 3.45 -46.14 -34.47
C GLN A 12 4.36 -44.92 -34.24
N ALA A 13 5.33 -44.71 -35.11
CA ALA A 13 6.19 -43.56 -35.04
C ALA A 13 5.42 -42.24 -35.20
N GLU A 14 4.50 -42.19 -36.16
CA GLU A 14 3.60 -41.03 -36.33
C GLU A 14 2.71 -40.82 -35.12
N GLN A 15 2.18 -41.87 -34.52
CA GLN A 15 1.35 -41.81 -33.33
C GLN A 15 2.15 -41.28 -32.14
N ILE A 16 3.36 -41.77 -31.95
CA ILE A 16 4.25 -41.29 -30.89
C ILE A 16 4.55 -39.80 -31.05
N THR A 17 4.86 -39.40 -32.29
CA THR A 17 5.12 -38.01 -32.62
C THR A 17 3.90 -37.13 -32.36
N ALA A 18 2.73 -37.57 -32.81
CA ALA A 18 1.47 -36.84 -32.59
C ALA A 18 1.16 -36.69 -31.08
N ASN A 19 1.32 -37.80 -30.34
CA ASN A 19 1.12 -37.77 -28.89
C ASN A 19 2.12 -36.85 -28.17
N ALA A 20 3.37 -36.88 -28.61
CA ALA A 20 4.41 -35.99 -28.04
C ALA A 20 4.11 -34.52 -28.34
N MET A 21 3.65 -34.20 -29.55
CA MET A 21 3.25 -32.86 -29.93
C MET A 21 2.05 -32.36 -29.12
N ALA A 22 1.04 -33.22 -28.95
CA ALA A 22 -0.15 -32.93 -28.18
C ALA A 22 0.21 -32.71 -26.71
N ALA A 23 1.09 -33.53 -26.15
CA ALA A 23 1.58 -33.37 -24.78
C ALA A 23 2.37 -32.08 -24.60
N ALA A 24 3.23 -31.76 -25.57
CA ALA A 24 4.00 -30.51 -25.54
C ALA A 24 3.09 -29.29 -25.61
N ASP A 25 2.08 -29.33 -26.47
CA ASP A 25 1.09 -28.25 -26.60
C ASP A 25 0.30 -28.05 -25.30
N LYS A 26 -0.10 -29.13 -24.67
CA LYS A 26 -0.80 -29.09 -23.38
C LYS A 26 0.09 -28.49 -22.28
N ILE A 27 1.36 -28.89 -22.24
CA ILE A 27 2.32 -28.33 -21.30
C ILE A 27 2.47 -26.82 -21.53
N ARG A 28 2.55 -26.41 -22.78
CA ARG A 28 2.64 -24.99 -23.14
C ARG A 28 1.41 -24.21 -22.68
N GLN A 29 0.22 -24.74 -22.96
CA GLN A 29 -1.04 -24.11 -22.54
C GLN A 29 -1.15 -24.02 -21.02
N ASP A 30 -0.80 -25.08 -20.32
CA ASP A 30 -0.83 -25.11 -18.86
C ASP A 30 0.19 -24.11 -18.26
N ALA A 31 1.37 -24.02 -18.88
CA ALA A 31 2.40 -23.06 -18.47
C ALA A 31 1.94 -21.62 -18.68
N GLU A 32 1.30 -21.34 -19.82
CA GLU A 32 0.74 -20.01 -20.11
C GLU A 32 -0.35 -19.63 -19.10
N LYS A 33 -1.27 -20.53 -18.81
CA LYS A 33 -2.32 -20.30 -17.81
C LYS A 33 -1.75 -20.06 -16.42
N SER A 34 -0.74 -20.86 -16.04
CA SER A 34 -0.07 -20.72 -14.76
C SER A 34 0.66 -19.39 -14.66
N ALA A 35 1.33 -18.97 -15.73
CA ALA A 35 2.01 -17.68 -15.80
C ALA A 35 1.02 -16.52 -15.71
N GLU A 36 -0.08 -16.57 -16.45
CA GLU A 36 -1.14 -15.55 -16.37
C GLU A 36 -1.72 -15.44 -14.97
N ALA A 37 -2.02 -16.58 -14.34
CA ALA A 37 -2.55 -16.60 -12.98
C ALA A 37 -1.55 -16.02 -11.98
N SER A 38 -0.26 -16.31 -12.16
CA SER A 38 0.81 -15.78 -11.32
C SER A 38 0.96 -14.26 -11.47
N ILE A 39 0.91 -13.77 -12.72
CA ILE A 39 0.97 -12.33 -13.03
C ILE A 39 -0.23 -11.62 -12.40
N GLN A 40 -1.43 -12.16 -12.58
CA GLN A 40 -2.65 -11.58 -12.02
C GLN A 40 -2.56 -11.49 -10.49
N ARG A 41 -2.07 -12.54 -9.85
CA ARG A 41 -1.87 -12.57 -8.40
C ARG A 41 -0.90 -11.50 -7.93
N LYS A 42 0.20 -11.33 -8.66
CA LYS A 42 1.21 -10.31 -8.34
C LYS A 42 0.68 -8.90 -8.55
N GLU A 43 -0.10 -8.69 -9.61
CA GLU A 43 -0.76 -7.41 -9.84
C GLU A 43 -1.75 -7.07 -8.71
N ASP A 44 -2.56 -8.05 -8.30
CA ASP A 44 -3.52 -7.88 -7.21
C ASP A 44 -2.80 -7.60 -5.89
N GLN A 45 -1.70 -8.30 -5.61
CA GLN A 45 -0.89 -8.08 -4.43
C GLN A 45 -0.25 -6.69 -4.44
N ALA A 46 0.27 -6.27 -5.59
CA ALA A 46 0.86 -4.94 -5.75
C ALA A 46 -0.19 -3.84 -5.55
N ALA A 47 -1.38 -4.01 -6.13
CA ALA A 47 -2.48 -3.07 -5.96
C ALA A 47 -2.93 -2.97 -4.49
N ALA A 48 -3.04 -4.12 -3.81
CA ALA A 48 -3.39 -4.17 -2.39
C ALA A 48 -2.32 -3.49 -1.53
N LYS A 49 -1.05 -3.71 -1.85
CA LYS A 49 0.07 -3.09 -1.15
C LYS A 49 0.09 -1.57 -1.32
N ILE A 50 -0.14 -1.10 -2.55
CA ILE A 50 -0.23 0.34 -2.83
C ILE A 50 -1.38 0.96 -2.02
N LYS A 51 -2.53 0.32 -2.03
CA LYS A 51 -3.71 0.79 -1.28
C LYS A 51 -3.43 0.85 0.23
N ALA A 52 -2.76 -0.16 0.77
CA ALA A 52 -2.35 -0.18 2.18
C ALA A 52 -1.36 0.94 2.49
N MET A 53 -0.40 1.19 1.60
CA MET A 53 0.58 2.27 1.75
C MET A 53 -0.09 3.65 1.69
N GLU A 54 -1.06 3.84 0.79
CA GLU A 54 -1.85 5.07 0.72
C GLU A 54 -2.61 5.32 2.03
N ALA A 55 -3.24 4.28 2.57
CA ALA A 55 -3.96 4.37 3.85
C ALA A 55 -3.01 4.73 4.99
N GLU A 56 -1.81 4.15 5.01
CA GLU A 56 -0.77 4.47 5.99
C GLU A 56 -0.33 5.93 5.91
N VAL A 57 -0.08 6.41 4.69
CA VAL A 57 0.33 7.81 4.46
C VAL A 57 -0.77 8.76 4.91
N VAL A 58 -2.03 8.48 4.58
CA VAL A 58 -3.16 9.31 5.01
C VAL A 58 -3.27 9.32 6.53
N ALA A 59 -3.13 8.16 7.18
CA ALA A 59 -3.16 8.05 8.64
C ALA A 59 -2.02 8.86 9.29
N GLU A 60 -0.82 8.78 8.74
CA GLU A 60 0.34 9.52 9.22
C GLU A 60 0.16 11.03 9.04
N LEU A 61 -0.37 11.47 7.89
CA LEU A 61 -0.66 12.88 7.65
C LEU A 61 -1.69 13.41 8.63
N ARG A 62 -2.75 12.65 8.89
CA ARG A 62 -3.77 13.02 9.90
C ARG A 62 -3.16 13.12 11.29
N HIS A 63 -2.30 12.19 11.64
CA HIS A 63 -1.61 12.19 12.93
C HIS A 63 -0.73 13.42 13.08
N ARG A 64 0.07 13.75 12.07
CA ARG A 64 0.92 14.93 12.06
C ARG A 64 0.11 16.23 12.10
N ALA A 65 -0.99 16.28 11.34
CA ALA A 65 -1.88 17.44 11.36
C ALA A 65 -2.50 17.64 12.75
N ALA A 66 -2.92 16.55 13.40
CA ALA A 66 -3.46 16.61 14.75
C ALA A 66 -2.40 17.06 15.77
N GLU A 67 -1.17 16.57 15.66
CA GLU A 67 -0.06 17.00 16.52
C GLU A 67 0.23 18.48 16.33
N LEU A 68 0.27 18.95 15.11
CA LEU A 68 0.52 20.34 14.78
C LEU A 68 -0.60 21.24 15.30
N ALA A 69 -1.85 20.84 15.11
CA ALA A 69 -3.01 21.57 15.61
C ALA A 69 -3.00 21.65 17.14
N THR A 70 -2.66 20.55 17.81
CA THR A 70 -2.55 20.50 19.27
C THR A 70 -1.43 21.41 19.77
N ALA A 71 -0.26 21.39 19.12
CA ALA A 71 0.86 22.27 19.47
C ALA A 71 0.51 23.73 19.27
N ALA A 72 -0.15 24.07 18.16
CA ALA A 72 -0.59 25.43 17.87
C ALA A 72 -1.64 25.91 18.90
N ALA A 73 -2.58 25.05 19.26
CA ALA A 73 -3.58 25.36 20.28
C ALA A 73 -2.93 25.58 21.65
N ALA A 74 -1.98 24.73 22.02
CA ALA A 74 -1.23 24.87 23.28
C ALA A 74 -0.47 26.18 23.34
N GLU A 75 0.16 26.58 22.24
CA GLU A 75 0.89 27.83 22.14
C GLU A 75 -0.02 29.05 22.24
N LEU A 76 -1.19 29.00 21.57
CA LEU A 76 -2.21 30.05 21.68
C LEU A 76 -2.74 30.21 23.11
N ILE A 77 -3.00 29.10 23.77
CA ILE A 77 -3.45 29.11 25.18
C ILE A 77 -2.38 29.73 26.07
N LYS A 78 -1.12 29.37 25.85
CA LYS A 78 0.01 29.92 26.60
C LYS A 78 0.13 31.42 26.42
N GLU A 79 0.03 31.91 25.19
CA GLU A 79 0.05 33.35 24.88
C GLU A 79 -1.06 34.10 25.58
N LYS A 80 -2.29 33.56 25.52
CA LYS A 80 -3.45 34.17 26.19
C LYS A 80 -3.30 34.19 27.70
N LEU A 81 -2.77 33.13 28.29
CA LEU A 81 -2.50 33.09 29.73
C LEU A 81 -1.43 34.09 30.14
N ASP A 82 -0.36 34.23 29.36
CA ASP A 82 0.70 35.21 29.59
C ASP A 82 0.15 36.64 29.51
N GLN A 83 -0.68 36.93 28.48
CA GLN A 83 -1.33 38.23 28.34
C GLN A 83 -2.26 38.53 29.52
N LYS A 84 -3.03 37.55 29.94
CA LYS A 84 -3.95 37.67 31.07
C LYS A 84 -3.19 37.91 32.39
N ALA A 85 -2.08 37.21 32.58
CA ALA A 85 -1.19 37.40 33.73
C ALA A 85 -0.57 38.79 33.74
N ALA A 86 -0.10 39.26 32.57
CA ALA A 86 0.47 40.60 32.43
C ALA A 86 -0.56 41.69 32.72
N LEU A 87 -1.79 41.52 32.19
CA LEU A 87 -2.90 42.44 32.48
C LEU A 87 -3.26 42.46 33.96
N SER A 88 -3.25 41.32 34.61
CA SER A 88 -3.53 41.19 36.04
C SER A 88 -2.47 41.92 36.87
N LEU A 89 -1.19 41.81 36.51
CA LEU A 89 -0.09 42.52 37.14
C LEU A 89 -0.20 44.02 36.98
N VAL A 90 -0.52 44.50 35.79
CA VAL A 90 -0.71 45.93 35.51
C VAL A 90 -1.88 46.49 36.33
N LYS A 91 -2.99 45.77 36.40
CA LYS A 91 -4.14 46.18 37.22
C LYS A 91 -3.77 46.26 38.70
N SER A 92 -3.03 45.28 39.17
CA SER A 92 -2.56 45.26 40.57
C SER A 92 -1.66 46.46 40.89
N ASP A 93 -0.74 46.79 39.97
CA ASP A 93 0.13 47.93 40.10
C ASP A 93 -0.65 49.26 40.11
N ILE A 94 -1.62 49.38 39.22
CA ILE A 94 -2.49 50.56 39.16
C ILE A 94 -3.29 50.73 40.48
N GLU A 95 -3.80 49.67 41.01
CA GLU A 95 -4.53 49.69 42.28
C GLU A 95 -3.62 50.08 43.45
N ASN A 96 -2.39 49.57 43.47
CA ASN A 96 -1.39 49.93 44.47
C ASN A 96 -1.01 51.41 44.38
N ILE A 97 -0.86 51.94 43.17
CA ILE A 97 -0.58 53.36 42.96
C ILE A 97 -1.73 54.24 43.46
N LYS A 98 -2.97 53.81 43.18
CA LYS A 98 -4.17 54.51 43.66
C LYS A 98 -4.28 54.49 45.16
N LYS A 99 -3.85 53.44 45.83
CA LYS A 99 -3.88 53.35 47.31
C LYS A 99 -2.78 54.20 47.95
N LEU A 100 -1.70 54.44 47.27
CA LEU A 100 -0.59 55.26 47.78
C LEU A 100 -0.76 56.77 47.56
N GLY A 101 -1.65 57.07 46.63
CA GLY A 101 -1.95 58.48 46.31
C GLY A 101 -3.20 58.93 47.04
#